data_a8fa5258d51b38f6c7f615d5f45d141e
#
_entry.id   a8fa5258d51b38f6c7f615d5f45d141e
#
_cell.length_a   1.000
_cell.length_b   1.000
_cell.length_c   1.000
_cell.angle_alpha   90.00
_cell.angle_beta   90.00
_cell.angle_gamma   90.00
#
_symmetry.space_group_name_H-M   'P 1'
#
loop_
_entity.id
_entity.type
_entity.pdbx_description
1 polymer ?
#
loop_
_entity_poly.entity_id
_entity_poly.type
_entity_poly.pdbx_seq_one_letter_code
_entity_poly.pdbx_strand_id
1 'polypeptide(L)'
;MKRTLLSLLLLCASLSVFAAAPYEKPWTHGRLQVSENHLYLQHADGTPFFWQGETGWLMPEKLNRAQVGFYLTQCANAGYNVVQVQTVNGVPAYNVYGQPSMIPNKKGDMFDFTPFDTKAQRTLQNAYTYWDHFDYIFDQAEQRGIYIGMVCIWGGLVKAGLMDVQQAKAYGKFLAERYGNRPNVVWIIGGDQRGDVKPEVWEALANTIRQYDKNHLVTYHPFGRTSSVTWWNDAEWLDFNMFQSGHRRYGQRRGDGDTSNTAETEEDNWRYVEAAHQLQPLKPILDAEPSYERIPQGLHDTTQPQWQAQDCRRYAWWSVLAGSCGHTYGNNALMQFYQPGDGQAYGCTTPWYEAVYDPGFLQMQYVKRLMLMLPYFDRVADQSVLVGEYGKRYERPVASRGKDYIVAYTYVGGALDVDLTRISGSQKKAWWYSPSTGEFRFIGEFADSKCQHFAPDAPYGPGYDQVLVIVDASKDYIH
;
A
#
# COMPACT_ATOMS: atom_id res chain seq x y z
N MET A 1 -71.32 -21.77 32.07
CA MET A 1 -70.56 -21.85 30.83
C MET A 1 -69.94 -20.48 30.57
N LYS A 2 -68.70 -20.26 30.97
CA LYS A 2 -67.95 -19.02 30.70
C LYS A 2 -66.87 -19.36 29.66
N ARG A 3 -66.95 -18.75 28.48
CA ARG A 3 -65.93 -18.83 27.42
C ARG A 3 -64.88 -17.78 27.68
N THR A 4 -63.67 -18.19 27.96
CA THR A 4 -62.49 -17.37 28.05
C THR A 4 -61.87 -17.20 26.67
N LEU A 5 -61.88 -15.99 26.11
CA LEU A 5 -61.14 -15.65 24.89
C LEU A 5 -59.66 -15.42 25.27
N LEU A 6 -58.81 -16.20 24.69
CA LEU A 6 -57.35 -16.03 24.78
C LEU A 6 -56.92 -15.17 23.60
N SER A 7 -56.56 -13.91 23.87
CA SER A 7 -56.00 -12.99 22.86
C SER A 7 -54.51 -13.27 22.70
N LEU A 8 -54.11 -13.80 21.54
CA LEU A 8 -52.71 -13.92 21.12
C LEU A 8 -52.22 -12.55 20.60
N LEU A 9 -51.41 -11.87 21.39
CA LEU A 9 -50.64 -10.72 20.91
C LEU A 9 -49.44 -11.24 20.10
N LEU A 10 -49.50 -11.11 18.78
CA LEU A 10 -48.32 -11.21 17.92
C LEU A 10 -47.43 -9.98 18.12
N LEU A 11 -46.30 -10.16 18.77
CA LEU A 11 -45.24 -9.18 18.84
C LEU A 11 -44.44 -9.24 17.52
N CYS A 12 -44.76 -8.41 16.53
CA CYS A 12 -43.91 -8.20 15.37
C CYS A 12 -42.69 -7.39 15.82
N ALA A 13 -41.59 -8.08 16.13
CA ALA A 13 -40.29 -7.43 16.25
C ALA A 13 -39.83 -7.07 14.84
N SER A 14 -39.98 -5.79 14.50
CA SER A 14 -39.35 -5.21 13.32
C SER A 14 -37.83 -5.25 13.52
N LEU A 15 -37.17 -6.23 12.92
CA LEU A 15 -35.73 -6.23 12.72
C LEU A 15 -35.41 -5.06 11.80
N SER A 16 -35.07 -3.92 12.38
CA SER A 16 -34.44 -2.82 11.65
C SER A 16 -33.07 -3.33 11.18
N VAL A 17 -32.99 -3.77 9.95
CA VAL A 17 -31.71 -3.97 9.29
C VAL A 17 -31.08 -2.59 9.19
N PHE A 18 -30.19 -2.25 10.11
CA PHE A 18 -29.32 -1.09 9.95
C PHE A 18 -28.49 -1.36 8.70
N ALA A 19 -28.85 -0.73 7.59
CA ALA A 19 -27.97 -0.65 6.43
C ALA A 19 -26.68 0.01 6.94
N ALA A 20 -25.55 -0.70 6.79
CA ALA A 20 -24.26 -0.11 7.08
C ALA A 20 -24.14 1.21 6.30
N ALA A 21 -23.59 2.26 6.93
CA ALA A 21 -23.36 3.51 6.26
C ALA A 21 -22.57 3.26 4.96
N PRO A 22 -22.92 3.90 3.85
CA PRO A 22 -22.19 3.74 2.60
C PRO A 22 -20.73 4.17 2.82
N TYR A 23 -19.79 3.44 2.22
CA TYR A 23 -18.37 3.81 2.24
C TYR A 23 -18.19 5.21 1.65
N GLU A 24 -17.32 5.99 2.28
CA GLU A 24 -16.92 7.29 1.75
C GLU A 24 -16.28 7.09 0.37
N LYS A 25 -16.60 7.99 -0.56
CA LYS A 25 -16.01 8.00 -1.91
C LYS A 25 -14.99 9.12 -1.99
N PRO A 26 -13.70 8.85 -1.82
CA PRO A 26 -12.69 9.90 -1.68
C PRO A 26 -12.58 10.82 -2.92
N TRP A 27 -12.93 10.35 -4.11
CA TRP A 27 -12.99 11.20 -5.32
C TRP A 27 -14.08 12.27 -5.32
N THR A 28 -14.97 12.31 -4.32
CA THR A 28 -15.86 13.47 -4.09
C THR A 28 -15.08 14.73 -3.72
N HIS A 29 -13.84 14.57 -3.22
CA HIS A 29 -12.86 15.62 -2.99
C HIS A 29 -12.07 16.00 -4.25
N GLY A 30 -12.46 15.47 -5.40
CA GLY A 30 -11.78 15.63 -6.68
C GLY A 30 -10.69 14.60 -6.91
N ARG A 31 -9.98 14.76 -8.04
CA ARG A 31 -8.89 13.86 -8.45
C ARG A 31 -7.72 13.90 -7.46
N LEU A 32 -6.95 12.81 -7.44
CA LEU A 32 -5.67 12.80 -6.73
C LEU A 32 -4.62 13.62 -7.48
N GLN A 33 -3.78 14.31 -6.73
CA GLN A 33 -2.65 15.09 -7.23
C GLN A 33 -1.52 15.12 -6.20
N VAL A 34 -0.34 15.54 -6.64
CA VAL A 34 0.78 15.80 -5.76
C VAL A 34 0.50 17.10 -4.98
N SER A 35 0.83 17.12 -3.69
CA SER A 35 0.69 18.29 -2.82
C SER A 35 1.67 19.41 -3.21
N GLU A 36 1.37 20.65 -2.79
CA GLU A 36 2.18 21.84 -3.11
C GLU A 36 3.65 21.71 -2.65
N ASN A 37 3.88 21.04 -1.52
CA ASN A 37 5.24 20.81 -1.00
C ASN A 37 5.98 19.66 -1.67
N HIS A 38 5.36 18.97 -2.63
CA HIS A 38 5.91 17.82 -3.38
C HIS A 38 6.29 16.61 -2.52
N LEU A 39 5.83 16.53 -1.28
CA LEU A 39 6.13 15.41 -0.37
C LEU A 39 4.99 14.40 -0.25
N TYR A 40 3.76 14.83 -0.51
CA TYR A 40 2.57 14.04 -0.23
C TYR A 40 1.59 14.03 -1.40
N LEU A 41 0.53 13.24 -1.22
CA LEU A 41 -0.63 13.19 -2.12
C LEU A 41 -1.81 13.91 -1.47
N GLN A 42 -2.65 14.52 -2.28
CA GLN A 42 -3.88 15.19 -1.86
C GLN A 42 -4.96 15.07 -2.94
N HIS A 43 -6.18 15.37 -2.57
CA HIS A 43 -7.27 15.60 -3.51
C HIS A 43 -7.24 17.03 -4.08
N ALA A 44 -8.00 17.27 -5.14
CA ALA A 44 -8.02 18.57 -5.81
C ALA A 44 -8.54 19.72 -4.94
N ASP A 45 -9.35 19.43 -3.92
CA ASP A 45 -9.83 20.41 -2.93
C ASP A 45 -8.85 20.65 -1.77
N GLY A 46 -7.67 19.99 -1.77
CA GLY A 46 -6.66 20.10 -0.74
C GLY A 46 -6.80 19.07 0.40
N THR A 47 -7.82 18.20 0.36
CA THR A 47 -7.97 17.13 1.36
C THR A 47 -6.77 16.16 1.29
N PRO A 48 -6.10 15.86 2.42
CA PRO A 48 -4.97 14.95 2.45
C PRO A 48 -5.32 13.54 1.95
N PHE A 49 -4.41 12.93 1.19
CA PHE A 49 -4.50 11.53 0.83
C PHE A 49 -3.27 10.77 1.32
N PHE A 50 -3.46 9.96 2.36
CA PHE A 50 -2.46 9.01 2.81
C PHE A 50 -2.67 7.70 2.07
N TRP A 51 -1.69 7.26 1.27
CA TRP A 51 -1.74 5.97 0.60
C TRP A 51 -1.67 4.85 1.63
N GLN A 52 -2.79 4.18 1.87
CA GLN A 52 -2.87 2.95 2.64
C GLN A 52 -3.17 1.81 1.68
N GLY A 53 -2.11 1.24 1.12
CA GLY A 53 -2.18 0.23 0.08
C GLY A 53 -2.21 -1.20 0.62
N GLU A 54 -2.84 -2.09 -0.15
CA GLU A 54 -2.82 -3.54 0.02
C GLU A 54 -2.45 -4.21 -1.29
N THR A 55 -1.86 -5.40 -1.23
CA THR A 55 -1.28 -6.11 -2.37
C THR A 55 -2.15 -7.29 -2.78
N GLY A 56 -3.05 -7.08 -3.75
CA GLY A 56 -3.92 -8.10 -4.31
C GLY A 56 -3.56 -8.47 -5.75
N TRP A 57 -2.29 -8.85 -6.00
CA TRP A 57 -1.73 -8.99 -7.35
C TRP A 57 -2.59 -9.79 -8.30
N LEU A 58 -3.01 -11.00 -7.92
CA LEU A 58 -3.67 -11.94 -8.82
C LEU A 58 -5.21 -11.89 -8.76
N MET A 59 -5.78 -10.81 -8.25
CA MET A 59 -7.25 -10.69 -8.09
C MET A 59 -8.04 -11.02 -9.37
N PRO A 60 -7.68 -10.50 -10.57
CA PRO A 60 -8.44 -10.76 -11.79
C PRO A 60 -8.41 -12.24 -12.22
N GLU A 61 -7.33 -12.95 -11.87
CA GLU A 61 -7.10 -14.32 -12.29
C GLU A 61 -7.67 -15.34 -11.32
N LYS A 62 -7.67 -15.03 -10.02
CA LYS A 62 -7.94 -16.00 -8.95
C LYS A 62 -9.31 -15.87 -8.28
N LEU A 63 -9.91 -14.68 -8.26
CA LEU A 63 -11.15 -14.45 -7.52
C LEU A 63 -12.36 -14.40 -8.44
N ASN A 64 -13.43 -15.10 -8.05
CA ASN A 64 -14.73 -14.92 -8.67
C ASN A 64 -15.44 -13.66 -8.16
N ARG A 65 -16.59 -13.30 -8.76
CA ARG A 65 -17.32 -12.07 -8.41
C ARG A 65 -17.67 -11.95 -6.93
N ALA A 66 -18.13 -13.03 -6.30
CA ALA A 66 -18.47 -13.02 -4.88
C ALA A 66 -17.22 -12.82 -4.00
N GLN A 67 -16.11 -13.49 -4.35
CA GLN A 67 -14.84 -13.40 -3.65
C GLN A 67 -14.21 -12.00 -3.80
N VAL A 68 -14.28 -11.38 -4.98
CA VAL A 68 -13.86 -9.97 -5.18
C VAL A 68 -14.64 -9.04 -4.24
N GLY A 69 -15.97 -9.17 -4.19
CA GLY A 69 -16.81 -8.36 -3.30
C GLY A 69 -16.46 -8.56 -1.82
N PHE A 70 -16.23 -9.80 -1.40
CA PHE A 70 -15.81 -10.11 -0.03
C PHE A 70 -14.45 -9.49 0.30
N TYR A 71 -13.42 -9.75 -0.52
CA TYR A 71 -12.06 -9.26 -0.30
C TYR A 71 -11.99 -7.73 -0.21
N LEU A 72 -12.57 -7.02 -1.17
CA LEU A 72 -12.60 -5.56 -1.16
C LEU A 72 -13.39 -4.98 0.01
N THR A 73 -14.41 -5.72 0.52
CA THR A 73 -15.10 -5.34 1.75
C THR A 73 -14.17 -5.44 2.96
N GLN A 74 -13.37 -6.50 3.07
CA GLN A 74 -12.38 -6.63 4.14
C GLN A 74 -11.31 -5.53 4.05
N CYS A 75 -10.82 -5.23 2.85
CA CYS A 75 -9.88 -4.13 2.64
C CYS A 75 -10.44 -2.78 3.12
N ALA A 76 -11.66 -2.43 2.70
CA ALA A 76 -12.30 -1.18 3.11
C ALA A 76 -12.50 -1.10 4.64
N ASN A 77 -12.98 -2.18 5.26
CA ASN A 77 -13.19 -2.27 6.71
C ASN A 77 -11.88 -2.15 7.51
N ALA A 78 -10.76 -2.65 6.96
CA ALA A 78 -9.43 -2.53 7.54
C ALA A 78 -8.73 -1.19 7.20
N GLY A 79 -9.45 -0.27 6.55
CA GLY A 79 -8.97 1.09 6.28
C GLY A 79 -8.08 1.24 5.04
N TYR A 80 -7.93 0.22 4.22
CA TYR A 80 -7.23 0.34 2.93
C TYR A 80 -8.02 1.21 1.97
N ASN A 81 -7.33 2.12 1.29
CA ASN A 81 -7.90 3.00 0.27
C ASN A 81 -7.28 2.80 -1.11
N VAL A 82 -6.28 1.93 -1.22
CA VAL A 82 -5.71 1.47 -2.49
C VAL A 82 -5.52 -0.05 -2.43
N VAL A 83 -5.83 -0.74 -3.54
CA VAL A 83 -5.42 -2.14 -3.75
C VAL A 83 -4.61 -2.21 -5.03
N GLN A 84 -3.36 -2.69 -4.93
CA GLN A 84 -2.50 -2.91 -6.08
C GLN A 84 -2.88 -4.22 -6.76
N VAL A 85 -3.11 -4.18 -8.08
CA VAL A 85 -3.60 -5.31 -8.87
C VAL A 85 -2.79 -5.43 -10.15
N GLN A 86 -2.29 -6.61 -10.46
CA GLN A 86 -1.71 -6.91 -11.77
C GLN A 86 -2.82 -7.03 -12.80
N THR A 87 -2.68 -6.31 -13.91
CA THR A 87 -3.65 -6.42 -15.00
C THR A 87 -3.51 -7.76 -15.71
N VAL A 88 -2.29 -8.16 -16.02
CA VAL A 88 -1.95 -9.46 -16.60
C VAL A 88 -0.62 -9.97 -16.03
N ASN A 89 -0.61 -11.21 -15.56
CA ASN A 89 0.58 -11.90 -15.03
C ASN A 89 1.17 -12.90 -16.04
N GLY A 90 0.45 -13.22 -17.07
CA GLY A 90 0.84 -14.13 -18.16
C GLY A 90 0.30 -13.67 -19.51
N VAL A 91 0.77 -14.28 -20.60
CA VAL A 91 0.25 -13.98 -21.93
C VAL A 91 -0.15 -15.28 -22.62
N PRO A 92 -1.46 -15.56 -22.65
CA PRO A 92 -2.54 -14.84 -21.98
C PRO A 92 -2.62 -15.17 -20.48
N ALA A 93 -3.06 -14.20 -19.66
CA ALA A 93 -3.64 -14.50 -18.37
C ALA A 93 -5.09 -14.98 -18.58
N TYR A 94 -5.58 -15.84 -17.69
CA TYR A 94 -6.97 -16.31 -17.70
C TYR A 94 -7.64 -15.92 -16.40
N ASN A 95 -8.86 -15.44 -16.46
CA ASN A 95 -9.65 -15.25 -15.24
C ASN A 95 -10.20 -16.60 -14.73
N VAL A 96 -10.78 -16.60 -13.54
CA VAL A 96 -11.38 -17.79 -12.90
C VAL A 96 -12.51 -18.44 -13.73
N TYR A 97 -13.03 -17.75 -14.74
CA TYR A 97 -14.05 -18.23 -15.66
C TYR A 97 -13.46 -18.82 -16.96
N GLY A 98 -12.12 -18.93 -17.04
CA GLY A 98 -11.42 -19.48 -18.19
C GLY A 98 -11.35 -18.53 -19.39
N GLN A 99 -11.60 -17.24 -19.21
CA GLN A 99 -11.54 -16.27 -20.29
C GLN A 99 -10.14 -15.66 -20.40
N PRO A 100 -9.53 -15.63 -21.60
CA PRO A 100 -8.21 -15.07 -21.80
C PRO A 100 -8.20 -13.54 -21.79
N SER A 101 -7.12 -12.96 -21.31
CA SER A 101 -6.89 -11.50 -21.35
C SER A 101 -6.54 -10.99 -22.75
N MET A 102 -5.87 -11.83 -23.57
CA MET A 102 -5.34 -11.49 -24.88
C MET A 102 -5.78 -12.48 -25.94
N ILE A 103 -5.81 -12.04 -27.20
CA ILE A 103 -6.11 -12.91 -28.36
C ILE A 103 -4.89 -13.80 -28.62
N PRO A 104 -5.05 -15.14 -28.71
CA PRO A 104 -3.97 -16.02 -29.08
C PRO A 104 -3.48 -15.71 -30.51
N ASN A 105 -2.18 -15.66 -30.72
CA ASN A 105 -1.58 -15.49 -32.03
C ASN A 105 -1.89 -16.70 -32.92
N LYS A 106 -2.22 -16.44 -34.19
CA LYS A 106 -2.49 -17.46 -35.21
C LYS A 106 -1.29 -18.41 -35.50
N LYS A 107 -0.07 -18.02 -35.09
CA LYS A 107 1.15 -18.83 -35.26
C LYS A 107 1.43 -19.79 -34.10
N GLY A 108 0.63 -19.80 -33.05
CA GLY A 108 0.71 -20.78 -31.96
C GLY A 108 1.75 -20.53 -30.87
N ASP A 109 2.78 -19.71 -31.10
CA ASP A 109 3.94 -19.62 -30.23
C ASP A 109 4.07 -18.29 -29.46
N MET A 110 3.39 -17.24 -29.88
CA MET A 110 3.39 -15.95 -29.19
C MET A 110 2.03 -15.27 -29.31
N PHE A 111 1.48 -14.87 -28.17
CA PHE A 111 0.24 -14.09 -28.17
C PHE A 111 0.50 -12.71 -28.74
N ASP A 112 -0.33 -12.32 -29.68
CA ASP A 112 -0.43 -10.94 -30.08
C ASP A 112 -0.95 -10.15 -28.84
N PHE A 113 -0.27 -9.09 -28.45
CA PHE A 113 -0.68 -8.23 -27.32
C PHE A 113 -1.93 -7.40 -27.69
N THR A 114 -2.95 -8.10 -28.17
CA THR A 114 -4.23 -7.52 -28.53
C THR A 114 -5.24 -7.94 -27.49
N PRO A 115 -5.80 -7.01 -26.70
CA PRO A 115 -6.81 -7.34 -25.71
C PRO A 115 -8.04 -8.03 -26.32
N PHE A 116 -8.48 -9.11 -25.68
CA PHE A 116 -9.64 -9.89 -26.12
C PHE A 116 -10.93 -9.24 -25.62
N ASP A 117 -11.35 -8.15 -26.26
CA ASP A 117 -12.53 -7.37 -25.84
C ASP A 117 -13.31 -6.71 -27.01
N THR A 118 -13.18 -7.18 -28.22
CA THR A 118 -13.97 -6.59 -29.31
C THR A 118 -15.38 -7.17 -29.34
N LYS A 119 -16.37 -6.34 -29.60
CA LYS A 119 -17.78 -6.76 -29.73
C LYS A 119 -17.96 -7.89 -30.77
N ALA A 120 -17.14 -7.87 -31.83
CA ALA A 120 -17.15 -8.88 -32.87
C ALA A 120 -16.65 -10.26 -32.43
N GLN A 121 -15.94 -10.32 -31.29
CA GLN A 121 -15.39 -11.57 -30.72
C GLN A 121 -16.26 -12.16 -29.61
N ARG A 122 -17.35 -11.46 -29.24
CA ARG A 122 -18.27 -11.93 -28.20
C ARG A 122 -19.18 -13.02 -28.76
N THR A 123 -19.14 -14.17 -28.12
CA THR A 123 -20.05 -15.31 -28.34
C THR A 123 -20.78 -15.63 -27.03
N LEU A 124 -21.73 -16.55 -27.05
CA LEU A 124 -22.38 -17.03 -25.82
C LEU A 124 -21.38 -17.61 -24.82
N GLN A 125 -20.27 -18.19 -25.29
CA GLN A 125 -19.24 -18.80 -24.46
C GLN A 125 -18.30 -17.77 -23.82
N ASN A 126 -18.13 -16.59 -24.44
CA ASN A 126 -17.29 -15.51 -23.97
C ASN A 126 -18.08 -14.21 -23.72
N ALA A 127 -19.38 -14.34 -23.39
CA ALA A 127 -20.25 -13.20 -23.10
C ALA A 127 -19.79 -12.38 -21.88
N TYR A 128 -19.01 -12.99 -20.99
CA TYR A 128 -18.35 -12.34 -19.85
C TYR A 128 -16.84 -12.51 -20.00
N THR A 129 -16.16 -11.51 -20.55
CA THR A 129 -14.75 -11.57 -20.90
C THR A 129 -13.84 -11.35 -19.67
N TYR A 130 -12.51 -11.51 -19.85
CA TYR A 130 -11.50 -11.12 -18.85
C TYR A 130 -11.66 -9.65 -18.44
N TRP A 131 -11.85 -8.78 -19.42
CA TRP A 131 -11.95 -7.34 -19.19
C TRP A 131 -13.29 -6.91 -18.56
N ASP A 132 -14.38 -7.64 -18.82
CA ASP A 132 -15.63 -7.44 -18.07
C ASP A 132 -15.45 -7.82 -16.58
N HIS A 133 -14.62 -8.82 -16.30
CA HIS A 133 -14.29 -9.17 -14.92
C HIS A 133 -13.41 -8.09 -14.26
N PHE A 134 -12.48 -7.54 -15.02
CA PHE A 134 -11.65 -6.43 -14.52
C PHE A 134 -12.50 -5.17 -14.28
N ASP A 135 -13.47 -4.87 -15.16
CA ASP A 135 -14.47 -3.79 -14.94
C ASP A 135 -15.26 -4.02 -13.66
N TYR A 136 -15.70 -5.26 -13.41
CA TYR A 136 -16.41 -5.62 -12.19
C TYR A 136 -15.55 -5.36 -10.93
N ILE A 137 -14.24 -5.65 -10.99
CA ILE A 137 -13.32 -5.33 -9.89
C ILE A 137 -13.31 -3.82 -9.63
N PHE A 138 -13.20 -2.99 -10.67
CA PHE A 138 -13.28 -1.54 -10.55
C PHE A 138 -14.60 -1.06 -9.93
N ASP A 139 -15.74 -1.59 -10.40
CA ASP A 139 -17.07 -1.25 -9.88
C ASP A 139 -17.20 -1.61 -8.39
N GLN A 140 -16.65 -2.76 -7.97
CA GLN A 140 -16.66 -3.19 -6.57
C GLN A 140 -15.72 -2.35 -5.69
N ALA A 141 -14.58 -1.95 -6.21
CA ALA A 141 -13.64 -1.04 -5.54
C ALA A 141 -14.26 0.37 -5.41
N GLU A 142 -14.87 0.88 -6.48
CA GLU A 142 -15.56 2.18 -6.48
C GLU A 142 -16.69 2.24 -5.46
N GLN A 143 -17.49 1.19 -5.33
CA GLN A 143 -18.56 1.12 -4.32
C GLN A 143 -18.03 1.22 -2.88
N ARG A 144 -16.77 0.90 -2.65
CA ARG A 144 -16.11 0.84 -1.34
C ARG A 144 -15.10 1.95 -1.08
N GLY A 145 -15.00 2.94 -1.97
CA GLY A 145 -14.06 4.06 -1.83
C GLY A 145 -12.60 3.66 -2.02
N ILE A 146 -12.34 2.58 -2.76
CA ILE A 146 -10.99 2.03 -2.99
C ILE A 146 -10.49 2.41 -4.38
N TYR A 147 -9.27 2.94 -4.46
CA TYR A 147 -8.53 3.09 -5.71
C TYR A 147 -7.91 1.76 -6.12
N ILE A 148 -7.92 1.47 -7.42
CA ILE A 148 -7.15 0.38 -8.00
C ILE A 148 -5.79 0.94 -8.45
N GLY A 149 -4.73 0.51 -7.76
CA GLY A 149 -3.35 0.68 -8.21
C GLY A 149 -3.07 -0.33 -9.32
N MET A 150 -3.33 0.08 -10.57
CA MET A 150 -3.29 -0.81 -11.72
C MET A 150 -1.86 -1.00 -12.20
N VAL A 151 -1.23 -2.14 -11.88
CA VAL A 151 0.02 -2.55 -12.51
C VAL A 151 -0.29 -3.00 -13.93
N CYS A 152 0.03 -2.13 -14.88
CA CYS A 152 -0.41 -2.25 -16.28
C CYS A 152 0.04 -3.57 -16.94
N ILE A 153 1.23 -4.04 -16.61
CA ILE A 153 1.78 -5.34 -17.04
C ILE A 153 2.84 -5.79 -16.06
N TRP A 154 2.93 -7.09 -15.80
CA TRP A 154 4.02 -7.61 -14.97
C TRP A 154 5.36 -7.57 -15.70
N GLY A 155 6.37 -6.99 -15.06
CA GLY A 155 7.65 -6.67 -15.71
C GLY A 155 8.43 -7.87 -16.24
N GLY A 156 8.21 -9.06 -15.69
CA GLY A 156 8.76 -10.31 -16.22
C GLY A 156 8.39 -10.57 -17.69
N LEU A 157 7.20 -10.17 -18.11
CA LEU A 157 6.73 -10.32 -19.49
C LEU A 157 7.49 -9.38 -20.45
N VAL A 158 7.76 -8.15 -20.03
CA VAL A 158 8.59 -7.21 -20.80
C VAL A 158 10.04 -7.69 -20.87
N LYS A 159 10.61 -8.14 -19.74
CA LYS A 159 11.94 -8.74 -19.70
C LYS A 159 12.08 -9.92 -20.65
N ALA A 160 11.07 -10.78 -20.71
CA ALA A 160 11.03 -11.93 -21.62
C ALA A 160 10.86 -11.57 -23.11
N GLY A 161 10.62 -10.29 -23.43
CA GLY A 161 10.45 -9.81 -24.79
C GLY A 161 9.06 -10.05 -25.38
N LEU A 162 8.06 -10.27 -24.52
CA LEU A 162 6.68 -10.51 -24.93
C LEU A 162 5.92 -9.22 -25.26
N MET A 163 6.51 -8.07 -24.96
CA MET A 163 5.97 -6.75 -25.34
C MET A 163 7.07 -5.90 -25.96
N ASP A 164 6.81 -5.39 -27.16
CA ASP A 164 7.62 -4.38 -27.83
C ASP A 164 7.01 -2.97 -27.68
N VAL A 165 7.68 -1.97 -28.25
CA VAL A 165 7.26 -0.56 -28.19
C VAL A 165 5.89 -0.31 -28.83
N GLN A 166 5.58 -0.98 -29.96
CA GLN A 166 4.32 -0.81 -30.66
C GLN A 166 3.16 -1.45 -29.88
N GLN A 167 3.41 -2.63 -29.33
CA GLN A 167 2.49 -3.33 -28.46
C GLN A 167 2.23 -2.55 -27.17
N ALA A 168 3.27 -1.95 -26.58
CA ALA A 168 3.13 -1.07 -25.41
C ALA A 168 2.25 0.14 -25.68
N LYS A 169 2.41 0.79 -26.84
CA LYS A 169 1.54 1.90 -27.26
C LYS A 169 0.09 1.45 -27.46
N ALA A 170 -0.14 0.35 -28.19
CA ALA A 170 -1.48 -0.18 -28.44
C ALA A 170 -2.18 -0.57 -27.12
N TYR A 171 -1.44 -1.24 -26.23
CA TYR A 171 -1.97 -1.68 -24.95
C TYR A 171 -2.21 -0.51 -23.98
N GLY A 172 -1.29 0.45 -23.90
CA GLY A 172 -1.46 1.66 -23.09
C GLY A 172 -2.66 2.48 -23.52
N LYS A 173 -2.89 2.60 -24.85
CA LYS A 173 -4.10 3.25 -25.40
C LYS A 173 -5.36 2.50 -24.95
N PHE A 174 -5.40 1.18 -25.12
CA PHE A 174 -6.54 0.35 -24.70
C PHE A 174 -6.89 0.56 -23.23
N LEU A 175 -5.88 0.48 -22.35
CA LEU A 175 -6.09 0.66 -20.90
C LEU A 175 -6.62 2.07 -20.58
N ALA A 176 -5.99 3.10 -21.13
CA ALA A 176 -6.38 4.48 -20.85
C ALA A 176 -7.78 4.82 -21.41
N GLU A 177 -8.14 4.33 -22.59
CA GLU A 177 -9.48 4.52 -23.16
C GLU A 177 -10.57 3.79 -22.34
N ARG A 178 -10.25 2.62 -21.73
CA ARG A 178 -11.19 1.85 -20.94
C ARG A 178 -11.34 2.36 -19.52
N TYR A 179 -10.25 2.73 -18.87
CA TYR A 179 -10.22 3.04 -17.43
C TYR A 179 -9.95 4.50 -17.09
N GLY A 180 -9.46 5.31 -18.01
CA GLY A 180 -9.12 6.72 -17.78
C GLY A 180 -10.28 7.65 -17.44
N ASN A 181 -11.54 7.18 -17.57
CA ASN A 181 -12.73 7.90 -17.12
C ASN A 181 -13.25 7.40 -15.75
N ARG A 182 -12.63 6.38 -15.17
CA ARG A 182 -12.99 5.88 -13.85
C ARG A 182 -12.42 6.79 -12.76
N PRO A 183 -13.14 7.08 -11.67
CA PRO A 183 -12.64 8.01 -10.64
C PRO A 183 -11.54 7.39 -9.77
N ASN A 184 -11.36 6.07 -9.82
CA ASN A 184 -10.61 5.30 -8.84
C ASN A 184 -9.44 4.51 -9.44
N VAL A 185 -8.76 5.03 -10.45
CA VAL A 185 -7.54 4.44 -11.01
C VAL A 185 -6.29 5.22 -10.60
N VAL A 186 -5.20 4.49 -10.34
CA VAL A 186 -3.82 4.99 -10.30
C VAL A 186 -2.99 4.08 -11.20
N TRP A 187 -2.27 4.66 -12.14
CA TRP A 187 -1.47 3.91 -13.10
C TRP A 187 -0.11 3.53 -12.52
N ILE A 188 0.22 2.25 -12.53
CA ILE A 188 1.51 1.74 -12.07
C ILE A 188 2.21 1.07 -13.26
N ILE A 189 3.30 1.67 -13.68
CA ILE A 189 4.19 1.12 -14.71
C ILE A 189 5.20 0.18 -14.02
N GLY A 190 5.82 -0.72 -14.74
CA GLY A 190 6.80 -1.67 -14.20
C GLY A 190 6.14 -2.96 -13.70
N GLY A 191 6.30 -3.28 -12.41
CA GLY A 191 5.85 -4.54 -11.79
C GLY A 191 7.03 -5.49 -11.59
N ASP A 192 7.71 -5.34 -10.45
CA ASP A 192 8.87 -6.13 -10.02
C ASP A 192 9.99 -6.22 -11.09
N GLN A 193 10.28 -5.08 -11.73
CA GLN A 193 11.35 -5.03 -12.74
C GLN A 193 12.15 -3.73 -12.63
N ARG A 194 13.43 -3.82 -12.99
CA ARG A 194 14.33 -2.67 -13.10
C ARG A 194 13.93 -1.80 -14.29
N GLY A 195 13.98 -0.47 -14.11
CA GLY A 195 13.63 0.48 -15.15
C GLY A 195 14.59 0.51 -16.34
N ASP A 196 15.83 0.02 -16.16
CA ASP A 196 16.84 -0.09 -17.23
C ASP A 196 16.66 -1.35 -18.11
N VAL A 197 15.70 -2.21 -17.78
CA VAL A 197 15.35 -3.36 -18.64
C VAL A 197 14.29 -2.92 -19.65
N LYS A 198 14.69 -2.73 -20.90
CA LYS A 198 13.83 -2.24 -22.00
C LYS A 198 13.13 -0.91 -21.69
N PRO A 199 13.88 0.13 -21.29
CA PRO A 199 13.32 1.41 -20.88
C PRO A 199 12.38 2.01 -21.93
N GLU A 200 12.66 1.80 -23.23
CA GLU A 200 11.85 2.26 -24.35
C GLU A 200 10.42 1.71 -24.34
N VAL A 201 10.22 0.50 -23.78
CA VAL A 201 8.88 -0.12 -23.65
C VAL A 201 8.11 0.55 -22.52
N TRP A 202 8.78 0.79 -21.38
CA TRP A 202 8.17 1.49 -20.23
C TRP A 202 7.78 2.92 -20.57
N GLU A 203 8.67 3.66 -21.23
CA GLU A 203 8.38 5.02 -21.69
C GLU A 203 7.22 5.04 -22.70
N ALA A 204 7.20 4.11 -23.65
CA ALA A 204 6.11 4.03 -24.63
C ALA A 204 4.75 3.77 -23.95
N LEU A 205 4.71 2.86 -22.95
CA LEU A 205 3.51 2.56 -22.20
C LEU A 205 3.04 3.78 -21.39
N ALA A 206 3.94 4.37 -20.58
CA ALA A 206 3.64 5.50 -19.71
C ALA A 206 3.21 6.74 -20.49
N ASN A 207 3.97 7.13 -21.52
CA ASN A 207 3.66 8.30 -22.34
C ASN A 207 2.37 8.13 -23.13
N THR A 208 2.03 6.89 -23.55
CA THR A 208 0.75 6.62 -24.21
C THR A 208 -0.40 6.75 -23.22
N ILE A 209 -0.28 6.21 -22.01
CA ILE A 209 -1.30 6.41 -20.97
C ILE A 209 -1.50 7.91 -20.72
N ARG A 210 -0.43 8.69 -20.56
CA ARG A 210 -0.50 10.14 -20.38
C ARG A 210 -1.15 10.89 -21.57
N GLN A 211 -0.98 10.37 -22.76
CA GLN A 211 -1.62 10.97 -23.95
C GLN A 211 -3.15 10.89 -23.88
N TYR A 212 -3.69 9.78 -23.38
CA TYR A 212 -5.13 9.51 -23.33
C TYR A 212 -5.76 9.83 -21.96
N ASP A 213 -4.98 9.82 -20.90
CA ASP A 213 -5.41 10.16 -19.53
C ASP A 213 -4.42 11.14 -18.88
N LYS A 214 -4.87 12.39 -18.70
CA LYS A 214 -4.11 13.46 -18.06
C LYS A 214 -4.54 13.72 -16.61
N ASN A 215 -5.50 12.95 -16.10
CA ASN A 215 -6.16 13.24 -14.83
C ASN A 215 -5.66 12.38 -13.68
N HIS A 216 -5.22 11.15 -13.95
CA HIS A 216 -4.82 10.22 -12.91
C HIS A 216 -3.30 10.18 -12.71
N LEU A 217 -2.91 9.85 -11.49
CA LEU A 217 -1.50 9.71 -11.14
C LEU A 217 -0.86 8.50 -11.84
N VAL A 218 0.39 8.66 -12.24
CA VAL A 218 1.23 7.60 -12.83
C VAL A 218 2.49 7.44 -11.97
N THR A 219 2.84 6.21 -11.69
CA THR A 219 4.05 5.85 -10.96
C THR A 219 4.72 4.61 -11.57
N TYR A 220 5.84 4.18 -10.97
CA TYR A 220 6.60 3.00 -11.41
C TYR A 220 6.90 2.07 -10.24
N HIS A 221 6.46 0.81 -10.32
CA HIS A 221 6.79 -0.23 -9.33
C HIS A 221 8.10 -0.93 -9.72
N PRO A 222 9.18 -0.73 -8.94
CA PRO A 222 10.51 -1.24 -9.30
C PRO A 222 10.74 -2.68 -8.85
N PHE A 223 11.91 -3.20 -9.16
CA PHE A 223 12.42 -4.49 -8.69
C PHE A 223 12.83 -4.45 -7.21
N GLY A 224 12.84 -5.58 -6.55
CA GLY A 224 13.21 -5.73 -5.14
C GLY A 224 14.50 -5.01 -4.76
N ARG A 225 14.46 -4.25 -3.67
CA ARG A 225 15.55 -3.44 -3.11
C ARG A 225 16.07 -2.36 -4.07
N THR A 226 15.16 -1.85 -4.91
CA THR A 226 15.43 -0.71 -5.79
C THR A 226 14.34 0.35 -5.63
N SER A 227 14.58 1.50 -6.22
CA SER A 227 13.62 2.61 -6.23
C SER A 227 13.47 3.16 -7.64
N SER A 228 12.27 3.59 -7.99
CA SER A 228 11.98 4.26 -9.25
C SER A 228 12.82 5.52 -9.48
N VAL A 229 13.28 6.16 -8.40
CA VAL A 229 14.15 7.35 -8.49
C VAL A 229 15.42 7.07 -9.28
N THR A 230 15.90 5.83 -9.30
CA THR A 230 17.12 5.43 -9.99
C THR A 230 17.03 5.64 -11.51
N TRP A 231 15.84 5.52 -12.07
CA TRP A 231 15.66 5.56 -13.54
C TRP A 231 14.71 6.65 -14.02
N TRP A 232 13.71 7.04 -13.17
CA TRP A 232 12.55 7.78 -13.63
C TRP A 232 12.28 9.09 -12.89
N ASN A 233 13.16 9.51 -11.95
CA ASN A 233 12.86 10.71 -11.15
C ASN A 233 12.62 11.95 -12.02
N ASP A 234 13.35 12.11 -13.13
CA ASP A 234 13.22 13.23 -14.06
C ASP A 234 12.14 13.01 -15.14
N ALA A 235 11.50 11.82 -15.19
CA ALA A 235 10.50 11.54 -16.19
C ALA A 235 9.24 12.40 -15.97
N GLU A 236 8.80 13.10 -17.01
CA GLU A 236 7.62 13.97 -16.96
C GLU A 236 6.32 13.19 -16.72
N TRP A 237 6.27 11.92 -17.12
CA TRP A 237 5.11 11.08 -16.93
C TRP A 237 4.96 10.58 -15.47
N LEU A 238 6.02 10.61 -14.66
CA LEU A 238 6.03 10.09 -13.28
C LEU A 238 5.60 11.18 -12.29
N ASP A 239 4.50 10.99 -11.59
CA ASP A 239 4.02 11.94 -10.57
C ASP A 239 4.66 11.70 -9.20
N PHE A 240 4.84 10.45 -8.81
CA PHE A 240 5.44 10.07 -7.52
C PHE A 240 6.27 8.81 -7.65
N ASN A 241 7.18 8.62 -6.72
CA ASN A 241 8.10 7.51 -6.70
C ASN A 241 7.57 6.34 -5.87
N MET A 242 7.93 5.13 -6.28
CA MET A 242 7.81 3.92 -5.47
C MET A 242 9.18 3.27 -5.29
N PHE A 243 9.37 2.63 -4.15
CA PHE A 243 10.46 1.68 -3.94
C PHE A 243 9.91 0.34 -3.46
N GLN A 244 10.70 -0.70 -3.64
CA GLN A 244 10.41 -2.02 -3.10
C GLN A 244 11.53 -2.37 -2.12
N SER A 245 11.27 -2.24 -0.80
CA SER A 245 12.25 -2.63 0.21
C SER A 245 12.45 -4.15 0.26
N GLY A 246 11.45 -4.89 -0.16
CA GLY A 246 11.52 -6.33 -0.43
C GLY A 246 11.51 -7.19 0.83
N HIS A 247 11.92 -8.46 0.68
CA HIS A 247 11.67 -9.51 1.66
C HIS A 247 12.94 -10.05 2.33
N ARG A 248 14.08 -9.38 2.15
CA ARG A 248 15.35 -9.80 2.76
C ARG A 248 15.45 -9.35 4.20
N ARG A 249 16.17 -10.15 5.00
CA ARG A 249 16.47 -9.88 6.40
C ARG A 249 17.92 -9.43 6.57
N TYR A 250 18.21 -8.77 7.68
CA TYR A 250 19.58 -8.47 8.09
C TYR A 250 20.46 -9.72 8.12
N GLY A 251 21.68 -9.57 7.62
CA GLY A 251 22.67 -10.64 7.57
C GLY A 251 22.43 -11.68 6.46
N GLN A 252 21.39 -11.52 5.63
CA GLN A 252 21.17 -12.42 4.52
C GLN A 252 22.25 -12.23 3.45
N ARG A 253 22.85 -13.33 3.01
CA ARG A 253 23.79 -13.29 1.88
C ARG A 253 23.10 -12.83 0.62
N ARG A 254 23.79 -12.00 -0.15
CA ARG A 254 23.34 -11.61 -1.50
C ARG A 254 23.47 -12.80 -2.44
N GLY A 255 22.55 -12.88 -3.41
CA GLY A 255 22.75 -13.69 -4.60
C GLY A 255 23.79 -13.06 -5.54
N ASP A 256 24.37 -13.86 -6.41
CA ASP A 256 25.29 -13.37 -7.42
C ASP A 256 24.60 -12.30 -8.30
N GLY A 257 25.27 -11.17 -8.49
CA GLY A 257 24.74 -10.04 -9.28
C GLY A 257 23.82 -9.04 -8.54
N ASP A 258 23.53 -9.26 -7.27
CA ASP A 258 22.77 -8.29 -6.45
C ASP A 258 23.70 -7.20 -5.90
N THR A 259 23.58 -6.01 -6.43
CA THR A 259 24.41 -4.84 -6.04
C THR A 259 23.65 -3.84 -5.18
N SER A 260 22.37 -4.12 -4.86
CA SER A 260 21.44 -3.10 -4.41
C SER A 260 21.62 -2.65 -2.96
N ASN A 261 22.12 -3.50 -2.06
CA ASN A 261 22.24 -3.12 -0.65
C ASN A 261 23.27 -4.00 0.10
N THR A 262 23.72 -3.58 1.28
CA THR A 262 24.58 -4.40 2.12
C THR A 262 23.73 -5.29 3.03
N ALA A 263 24.22 -6.48 3.37
CA ALA A 263 23.54 -7.39 4.32
C ALA A 263 23.28 -6.76 5.70
N GLU A 264 23.89 -5.62 5.98
CA GLU A 264 23.69 -4.86 7.22
C GLU A 264 22.50 -3.90 7.17
N THR A 265 22.03 -3.51 5.99
CA THR A 265 20.97 -2.50 5.76
C THR A 265 19.76 -3.05 5.02
N GLU A 266 19.63 -4.36 4.86
CA GLU A 266 18.59 -4.99 4.02
C GLU A 266 17.16 -4.64 4.44
N GLU A 267 16.93 -4.37 5.73
CA GLU A 267 15.62 -4.04 6.26
C GLU A 267 15.41 -2.54 6.49
N ASP A 268 16.40 -1.69 6.21
CA ASP A 268 16.38 -0.25 6.47
C ASP A 268 15.58 0.50 5.41
N ASN A 269 14.27 0.30 5.32
CA ASN A 269 13.43 0.92 4.27
C ASN A 269 13.35 2.45 4.36
N TRP A 270 13.57 3.05 5.52
CA TRP A 270 13.66 4.49 5.73
C TRP A 270 14.76 5.15 4.88
N ARG A 271 15.85 4.42 4.54
CA ARG A 271 16.96 4.94 3.71
C ARG A 271 16.52 5.31 2.30
N TYR A 272 15.57 4.57 1.72
CA TYR A 272 15.04 4.90 0.39
C TYR A 272 14.34 6.24 0.38
N VAL A 273 13.60 6.53 1.44
CA VAL A 273 12.86 7.79 1.60
C VAL A 273 13.83 8.95 1.80
N GLU A 274 14.80 8.79 2.75
CA GLU A 274 15.82 9.82 2.99
C GLU A 274 16.64 10.12 1.73
N ALA A 275 17.05 9.10 0.97
CA ALA A 275 17.80 9.26 -0.26
C ALA A 275 16.98 9.98 -1.35
N ALA A 276 15.70 9.63 -1.50
CA ALA A 276 14.82 10.25 -2.50
C ALA A 276 14.59 11.74 -2.21
N HIS A 277 14.48 12.13 -0.96
CA HIS A 277 14.28 13.51 -0.55
C HIS A 277 15.51 14.42 -0.76
N GLN A 278 16.66 13.86 -1.10
CA GLN A 278 17.85 14.62 -1.50
C GLN A 278 17.90 14.93 -3.00
N LEU A 279 16.97 14.35 -3.78
CA LEU A 279 16.96 14.49 -5.24
C LEU A 279 16.06 15.64 -5.71
N GLN A 280 16.33 16.09 -6.93
CA GLN A 280 15.47 17.03 -7.65
C GLN A 280 15.11 16.43 -9.01
N PRO A 281 13.89 16.64 -9.51
CA PRO A 281 12.76 17.27 -8.80
C PRO A 281 12.31 16.43 -7.57
N LEU A 282 11.91 17.15 -6.51
CA LEU A 282 11.33 16.50 -5.35
C LEU A 282 9.96 15.91 -5.73
N LYS A 283 9.74 14.65 -5.42
CA LYS A 283 8.47 13.95 -5.67
C LYS A 283 8.09 13.11 -4.45
N PRO A 284 6.80 12.92 -4.16
CA PRO A 284 6.37 12.00 -3.12
C PRO A 284 6.94 10.60 -3.38
N ILE A 285 7.15 9.84 -2.31
CA ILE A 285 7.68 8.48 -2.39
C ILE A 285 6.97 7.58 -1.37
N LEU A 286 6.80 6.30 -1.71
CA LEU A 286 6.28 5.29 -0.78
C LEU A 286 6.89 3.91 -1.01
N ASP A 287 6.88 3.08 0.05
CA ASP A 287 7.20 1.65 -0.03
C ASP A 287 6.01 0.89 -0.64
N ALA A 288 6.17 0.44 -1.87
CA ALA A 288 5.13 -0.23 -2.62
C ALA A 288 5.10 -1.74 -2.39
N GLU A 289 6.23 -2.29 -1.92
CA GLU A 289 6.37 -3.71 -1.60
C GLU A 289 7.44 -3.93 -0.51
N PRO A 290 7.06 -3.77 0.77
CA PRO A 290 7.88 -4.16 1.91
C PRO A 290 7.86 -5.68 2.11
N SER A 291 8.45 -6.16 3.20
CA SER A 291 8.31 -7.56 3.60
C SER A 291 6.85 -7.89 3.94
N TYR A 292 6.33 -8.95 3.32
CA TYR A 292 4.94 -9.37 3.50
C TYR A 292 4.77 -10.27 4.72
N GLU A 293 3.67 -10.09 5.44
CA GLU A 293 3.27 -11.00 6.51
C GLU A 293 3.18 -12.43 5.98
N ARG A 294 3.61 -13.41 6.76
CA ARG A 294 3.67 -14.85 6.43
C ARG A 294 4.63 -15.25 5.29
N ILE A 295 5.39 -14.33 4.68
CA ILE A 295 6.50 -14.72 3.81
C ILE A 295 7.70 -15.13 4.67
N PRO A 296 8.44 -16.19 4.31
CA PRO A 296 9.70 -16.54 4.97
C PRO A 296 10.69 -15.38 4.91
N GLN A 297 11.37 -15.09 6.02
CA GLN A 297 12.40 -14.07 6.06
C GLN A 297 13.53 -14.42 5.09
N GLY A 298 13.67 -13.59 4.04
CA GLY A 298 14.58 -13.86 2.95
C GLY A 298 13.93 -14.43 1.70
N LEU A 299 12.60 -14.55 1.68
CA LEU A 299 11.73 -14.87 0.56
C LEU A 299 11.70 -16.37 0.17
N HIS A 300 12.84 -16.97 -0.17
CA HIS A 300 12.87 -18.30 -0.81
C HIS A 300 13.20 -19.44 0.16
N ASP A 301 13.75 -19.14 1.32
CA ASP A 301 14.12 -20.15 2.33
C ASP A 301 12.97 -20.39 3.30
N THR A 302 12.13 -21.38 3.01
CA THR A 302 10.96 -21.74 3.82
C THR A 302 11.31 -22.31 5.20
N THR A 303 12.59 -22.52 5.51
CA THR A 303 13.06 -22.93 6.85
C THR A 303 13.23 -21.73 7.79
N GLN A 304 13.25 -20.50 7.26
CA GLN A 304 13.32 -19.30 8.05
C GLN A 304 11.98 -18.97 8.73
N PRO A 305 11.98 -18.24 9.84
CA PRO A 305 10.78 -17.67 10.40
C PRO A 305 10.01 -16.83 9.37
N GLN A 306 8.71 -16.76 9.49
CA GLN A 306 7.89 -15.87 8.66
C GLN A 306 7.89 -14.46 9.26
N TRP A 307 7.81 -13.44 8.38
CA TRP A 307 7.51 -12.08 8.80
C TRP A 307 6.16 -12.03 9.52
N GLN A 308 6.10 -11.28 10.62
CA GLN A 308 4.94 -11.16 11.49
C GLN A 308 4.35 -9.74 11.43
N ALA A 309 3.19 -9.54 12.03
CA ALA A 309 2.51 -8.25 12.10
C ALA A 309 3.38 -7.10 12.62
N GLN A 310 4.21 -7.36 13.66
CA GLN A 310 5.11 -6.35 14.20
C GLN A 310 6.20 -5.93 13.21
N ASP A 311 6.64 -6.84 12.35
CA ASP A 311 7.60 -6.52 11.29
C ASP A 311 6.97 -5.63 10.23
N CYS A 312 5.73 -5.95 9.81
CA CYS A 312 4.96 -5.12 8.88
C CYS A 312 4.73 -3.71 9.46
N ARG A 313 4.39 -3.61 10.78
CA ARG A 313 4.27 -2.31 11.45
C ARG A 313 5.58 -1.55 11.44
N ARG A 314 6.71 -2.20 11.71
CA ARG A 314 8.04 -1.58 11.67
C ARG A 314 8.34 -0.97 10.29
N TYR A 315 8.12 -1.70 9.20
CA TYR A 315 8.31 -1.19 7.85
C TYR A 315 7.41 0.03 7.58
N ALA A 316 6.14 -0.03 8.00
CA ALA A 316 5.22 1.08 7.83
C ALA A 316 5.66 2.33 8.61
N TRP A 317 5.91 2.21 9.91
CA TRP A 317 6.31 3.33 10.75
C TRP A 317 7.66 3.92 10.35
N TRP A 318 8.64 3.09 10.01
CA TRP A 318 9.96 3.54 9.59
C TRP A 318 9.88 4.38 8.29
N SER A 319 9.23 3.88 7.25
CA SER A 319 9.12 4.63 5.99
C SER A 319 8.26 5.89 6.14
N VAL A 320 7.12 5.79 6.84
CA VAL A 320 6.20 6.93 6.99
C VAL A 320 6.84 8.05 7.80
N LEU A 321 7.49 7.76 8.93
CA LEU A 321 8.15 8.80 9.74
C LEU A 321 9.44 9.33 9.10
N ALA A 322 10.06 8.58 8.18
CA ALA A 322 11.13 9.09 7.32
C ALA A 322 10.62 10.04 6.22
N GLY A 323 9.30 10.20 6.06
CA GLY A 323 8.69 11.17 5.14
C GLY A 323 7.88 10.58 3.99
N SER A 324 7.70 9.26 3.92
CA SER A 324 6.89 8.62 2.89
C SER A 324 5.44 9.14 2.89
N CYS A 325 4.82 9.24 1.70
CA CYS A 325 3.44 9.69 1.53
C CYS A 325 2.39 8.61 1.84
N GLY A 326 2.85 7.43 2.25
CA GLY A 326 2.02 6.30 2.61
C GLY A 326 2.80 5.01 2.71
N HIS A 327 2.08 3.89 2.73
CA HIS A 327 2.65 2.56 2.87
C HIS A 327 1.75 1.53 2.17
N THR A 328 2.34 0.46 1.63
CA THR A 328 1.60 -0.68 1.11
C THR A 328 1.88 -1.90 1.98
N TYR A 329 0.84 -2.56 2.42
CA TYR A 329 0.92 -3.85 3.10
C TYR A 329 0.82 -4.99 2.10
N GLY A 330 1.42 -6.12 2.43
CA GLY A 330 1.24 -7.37 1.72
C GLY A 330 1.25 -8.57 2.65
N ASN A 331 0.66 -9.66 2.16
CA ASN A 331 0.57 -10.93 2.87
C ASN A 331 0.79 -12.07 1.87
N ASN A 332 1.53 -13.11 2.28
CA ASN A 332 1.84 -14.25 1.40
C ASN A 332 0.60 -14.90 0.79
N ALA A 333 -0.46 -15.05 1.59
CA ALA A 333 -1.71 -15.66 1.12
C ALA A 333 -2.53 -14.73 0.23
N LEU A 334 -2.57 -13.42 0.56
CA LEU A 334 -3.40 -12.43 -0.14
C LEU A 334 -2.80 -12.06 -1.49
N MET A 335 -1.48 -11.88 -1.58
CA MET A 335 -0.84 -11.47 -2.85
C MET A 335 -1.10 -12.45 -3.98
N GLN A 336 -1.23 -13.75 -3.70
CA GLN A 336 -1.44 -14.82 -4.66
C GLN A 336 -2.85 -15.45 -4.57
N PHE A 337 -3.69 -14.99 -3.65
CA PHE A 337 -5.01 -15.55 -3.35
C PHE A 337 -4.98 -17.08 -3.21
N TYR A 338 -4.04 -17.56 -2.37
CA TYR A 338 -3.82 -18.99 -2.16
C TYR A 338 -5.10 -19.68 -1.66
N GLN A 339 -5.42 -20.79 -2.28
CA GLN A 339 -6.48 -21.70 -1.86
C GLN A 339 -5.95 -23.14 -1.72
N PRO A 340 -6.53 -23.97 -0.86
CA PRO A 340 -6.16 -25.39 -0.77
C PRO A 340 -6.22 -26.06 -2.13
N GLY A 341 -5.11 -26.67 -2.56
CA GLY A 341 -4.95 -27.27 -3.88
C GLY A 341 -4.11 -26.44 -4.87
N ASP A 342 -3.85 -25.17 -4.58
CA ASP A 342 -2.91 -24.36 -5.33
C ASP A 342 -1.45 -24.74 -5.03
N GLY A 343 -0.53 -24.35 -5.92
CA GLY A 343 0.91 -24.41 -5.65
C GLY A 343 1.29 -23.51 -4.46
N GLN A 344 2.13 -24.01 -3.56
CA GLN A 344 2.55 -23.31 -2.33
C GLN A 344 3.73 -22.37 -2.59
N ALA A 345 3.53 -21.31 -3.39
CA ALA A 345 4.58 -20.33 -3.59
C ALA A 345 5.02 -19.74 -2.24
N TYR A 346 6.33 -19.62 -2.02
CA TYR A 346 6.94 -19.14 -0.77
C TYR A 346 6.44 -19.88 0.49
N GLY A 347 6.12 -21.18 0.37
CA GLY A 347 5.65 -21.99 1.48
C GLY A 347 4.27 -21.60 2.01
N CYS A 348 3.43 -20.94 1.22
CA CYS A 348 2.09 -20.52 1.64
C CYS A 348 1.19 -21.75 1.88
N THR A 349 0.55 -21.78 3.06
CA THR A 349 -0.40 -22.83 3.45
C THR A 349 -1.70 -22.28 4.00
N THR A 350 -1.78 -20.98 4.27
CA THR A 350 -2.97 -20.32 4.80
C THR A 350 -3.87 -19.90 3.65
N PRO A 351 -5.16 -20.25 3.65
CA PRO A 351 -6.11 -19.76 2.66
C PRO A 351 -6.26 -18.22 2.75
N TRP A 352 -6.37 -17.56 1.60
CA TRP A 352 -6.47 -16.11 1.54
C TRP A 352 -7.66 -15.54 2.33
N TYR A 353 -8.79 -16.26 2.36
CA TYR A 353 -10.00 -15.83 3.09
C TYR A 353 -9.87 -15.92 4.62
N GLU A 354 -8.83 -16.58 5.12
CA GLU A 354 -8.43 -16.54 6.54
C GLU A 354 -7.44 -15.40 6.78
N ALA A 355 -6.51 -15.17 5.85
CA ALA A 355 -5.46 -14.18 5.97
C ALA A 355 -5.97 -12.72 6.00
N VAL A 356 -7.19 -12.43 5.52
CA VAL A 356 -7.84 -11.12 5.70
C VAL A 356 -8.14 -10.76 7.16
N TYR A 357 -7.94 -11.69 8.08
CA TYR A 357 -8.05 -11.49 9.53
C TYR A 357 -6.69 -11.51 10.24
N ASP A 358 -5.60 -11.59 9.50
CA ASP A 358 -4.26 -11.53 10.09
C ASP A 358 -4.02 -10.21 10.81
N PRO A 359 -3.28 -10.23 11.92
CA PRO A 359 -3.05 -9.03 12.72
C PRO A 359 -2.43 -7.88 11.92
N GLY A 360 -1.43 -8.15 11.04
CA GLY A 360 -0.82 -7.11 10.22
C GLY A 360 -1.83 -6.47 9.26
N PHE A 361 -2.68 -7.28 8.60
CA PHE A 361 -3.73 -6.76 7.73
C PHE A 361 -4.66 -5.76 8.46
N LEU A 362 -5.06 -6.08 9.69
CA LEU A 362 -5.98 -5.25 10.46
C LEU A 362 -5.31 -4.02 11.11
N GLN A 363 -4.01 -4.08 11.39
CA GLN A 363 -3.31 -3.08 12.19
C GLN A 363 -2.74 -1.92 11.37
N MET A 364 -2.58 -2.07 10.05
CA MET A 364 -2.03 -1.01 9.19
C MET A 364 -2.87 0.27 9.20
N GLN A 365 -4.17 0.20 9.49
CA GLN A 365 -5.03 1.36 9.60
C GLN A 365 -4.54 2.39 10.64
N TYR A 366 -3.82 1.94 11.67
CA TYR A 366 -3.45 2.81 12.78
C TYR A 366 -2.35 3.82 12.41
N VAL A 367 -1.48 3.50 11.45
CA VAL A 367 -0.52 4.49 10.94
C VAL A 367 -1.22 5.59 10.16
N LYS A 368 -2.15 5.25 9.26
CA LYS A 368 -2.95 6.23 8.52
C LYS A 368 -3.79 7.09 9.46
N ARG A 369 -4.46 6.46 10.43
CA ARG A 369 -5.31 7.17 11.40
C ARG A 369 -4.52 8.24 12.16
N LEU A 370 -3.35 7.90 12.70
CA LEU A 370 -2.53 8.88 13.43
C LEU A 370 -2.03 9.99 12.51
N MET A 371 -1.55 9.65 11.31
CA MET A 371 -1.02 10.65 10.38
C MET A 371 -2.08 11.66 9.93
N LEU A 372 -3.33 11.22 9.70
CA LEU A 372 -4.43 12.10 9.28
C LEU A 372 -5.09 12.85 10.44
N MET A 373 -4.88 12.43 11.69
CA MET A 373 -5.34 13.14 12.89
C MET A 373 -4.52 14.41 13.16
N LEU A 374 -3.28 14.43 12.71
CA LEU A 374 -2.34 15.55 12.88
C LEU A 374 -2.31 16.43 11.61
N PRO A 375 -1.81 17.69 11.69
CA PRO A 375 -1.61 18.53 10.51
C PRO A 375 -0.70 17.87 9.47
N TYR A 376 -1.31 17.14 8.51
CA TYR A 376 -0.64 16.17 7.64
C TYR A 376 0.46 16.78 6.79
N PHE A 377 0.21 17.95 6.17
CA PHE A 377 1.17 18.60 5.27
C PHE A 377 2.31 19.35 5.99
N ASP A 378 2.19 19.56 7.30
CA ASP A 378 3.24 20.15 8.13
C ASP A 378 4.31 19.12 8.52
N ARG A 379 4.05 17.83 8.29
CA ARG A 379 4.95 16.74 8.67
C ARG A 379 6.24 16.78 7.87
N VAL A 380 7.36 16.79 8.59
CA VAL A 380 8.70 16.62 8.04
C VAL A 380 9.45 15.54 8.83
N ALA A 381 10.23 14.72 8.15
CA ALA A 381 11.16 13.82 8.81
C ALA A 381 12.21 14.66 9.57
N ASP A 382 12.34 14.45 10.86
CA ASP A 382 13.32 15.18 11.67
C ASP A 382 13.85 14.30 12.79
N GLN A 383 14.93 13.58 12.47
CA GLN A 383 15.61 12.72 13.44
C GLN A 383 16.28 13.51 14.55
N SER A 384 16.54 14.83 14.35
CA SER A 384 17.20 15.69 15.33
C SER A 384 16.33 16.08 16.52
N VAL A 385 15.03 15.71 16.52
CA VAL A 385 14.19 15.82 17.72
C VAL A 385 14.57 14.79 18.78
N LEU A 386 15.23 13.70 18.38
CA LEU A 386 15.73 12.67 19.28
C LEU A 386 17.13 13.05 19.78
N VAL A 387 17.33 13.09 21.10
CA VAL A 387 18.56 13.51 21.75
C VAL A 387 19.38 12.27 22.18
N GLY A 388 20.67 12.30 21.90
CA GLY A 388 21.55 11.20 22.24
C GLY A 388 21.86 10.24 21.12
N GLU A 389 22.52 9.15 21.44
CA GLU A 389 22.87 8.09 20.49
C GLU A 389 21.95 6.91 20.69
N TYR A 390 21.39 6.44 19.57
CA TYR A 390 20.53 5.27 19.52
C TYR A 390 21.24 4.15 18.76
N GLY A 391 20.82 2.91 19.00
CA GLY A 391 21.31 1.75 18.29
C GLY A 391 20.99 1.76 16.80
N LYS A 392 21.45 0.73 16.10
CA LYS A 392 21.19 0.49 14.68
C LYS A 392 20.12 -0.58 14.52
N ARG A 393 19.61 -0.77 13.29
CA ARG A 393 18.65 -1.81 12.97
C ARG A 393 17.40 -1.69 13.84
N TYR A 394 17.01 -2.74 14.53
CA TYR A 394 15.80 -2.80 15.36
C TYR A 394 15.79 -1.79 16.53
N GLU A 395 16.97 -1.38 16.99
CA GLU A 395 17.12 -0.39 18.06
C GLU A 395 17.02 1.07 17.57
N ARG A 396 17.02 1.30 16.24
CA ARG A 396 16.89 2.65 15.67
C ARG A 396 15.46 3.16 15.81
N PRO A 397 15.21 4.24 16.56
CA PRO A 397 13.95 4.96 16.50
C PRO A 397 13.91 5.85 15.26
N VAL A 398 12.72 6.15 14.77
CA VAL A 398 12.50 7.10 13.67
C VAL A 398 11.50 8.16 14.11
N ALA A 399 11.77 9.43 13.77
CA ALA A 399 10.94 10.54 14.20
C ALA A 399 10.61 11.50 13.04
N SER A 400 9.42 12.08 13.15
CA SER A 400 8.97 13.20 12.34
C SER A 400 8.30 14.25 13.24
N ARG A 401 8.17 15.49 12.73
CA ARG A 401 7.43 16.53 13.42
C ARG A 401 6.64 17.39 12.44
N GLY A 402 5.64 18.08 12.98
CA GLY A 402 5.05 19.27 12.39
C GLY A 402 5.56 20.53 13.07
N LYS A 403 4.80 21.61 12.95
CA LYS A 403 5.06 22.88 13.66
C LYS A 403 4.78 22.76 15.16
N ASP A 404 3.80 21.93 15.52
CA ASP A 404 3.21 21.85 16.87
C ASP A 404 3.03 20.42 17.38
N TYR A 405 3.64 19.43 16.72
CA TYR A 405 3.66 18.05 17.19
C TYR A 405 4.97 17.33 16.83
N ILE A 406 5.30 16.27 17.60
CA ILE A 406 6.35 15.28 17.32
C ILE A 406 5.71 13.89 17.35
N VAL A 407 6.11 13.03 16.41
CA VAL A 407 5.81 11.60 16.42
C VAL A 407 7.11 10.82 16.31
N ALA A 408 7.36 9.94 17.26
CA ALA A 408 8.56 9.09 17.25
C ALA A 408 8.19 7.63 17.51
N TYR A 409 8.76 6.73 16.74
CA TYR A 409 8.50 5.29 16.81
C TYR A 409 9.72 4.54 17.29
N THR A 410 9.52 3.61 18.22
CA THR A 410 10.52 2.63 18.66
C THR A 410 9.98 1.22 18.44
N TYR A 411 10.72 0.38 17.70
CA TYR A 411 10.34 -1.01 17.41
C TYR A 411 10.55 -1.94 18.60
N VAL A 412 11.55 -1.63 19.41
CA VAL A 412 11.94 -2.47 20.56
C VAL A 412 11.35 -1.99 21.89
N GLY A 413 10.51 -0.98 21.91
CA GLY A 413 9.99 -0.41 23.15
C GLY A 413 11.08 0.31 23.97
N GLY A 414 12.15 0.76 23.33
CA GLY A 414 13.21 1.52 23.99
C GLY A 414 12.77 2.93 24.39
N ALA A 415 13.40 3.46 25.45
CA ALA A 415 13.18 4.82 25.89
C ALA A 415 13.67 5.84 24.84
N LEU A 416 13.02 7.02 24.81
CA LEU A 416 13.32 8.11 23.91
C LEU A 416 13.59 9.38 24.70
N ASP A 417 14.71 10.04 24.41
CA ASP A 417 15.01 11.38 24.89
C ASP A 417 14.69 12.39 23.77
N VAL A 418 13.86 13.38 24.06
CA VAL A 418 13.27 14.25 23.04
C VAL A 418 13.49 15.73 23.36
N ASP A 419 13.91 16.50 22.36
CA ASP A 419 13.99 17.96 22.40
C ASP A 419 12.58 18.57 22.15
N LEU A 420 11.89 18.94 23.21
CA LEU A 420 10.55 19.53 23.16
C LEU A 420 10.53 20.95 22.60
N THR A 421 11.68 21.61 22.52
CA THR A 421 11.78 22.99 21.98
C THR A 421 11.69 23.04 20.46
N ARG A 422 11.62 21.88 19.80
CA ARG A 422 11.51 21.75 18.34
C ARG A 422 10.11 22.03 17.79
N ILE A 423 9.12 22.15 18.65
CA ILE A 423 7.73 22.47 18.28
C ILE A 423 7.19 23.63 19.12
N SER A 424 6.09 24.24 18.68
CA SER A 424 5.48 25.42 19.31
C SER A 424 4.95 25.14 20.72
N GLY A 425 4.64 26.22 21.45
CA GLY A 425 4.06 26.19 22.79
C GLY A 425 5.11 26.01 23.88
N SER A 426 4.86 26.54 25.07
CA SER A 426 5.72 26.40 26.25
C SER A 426 5.38 25.16 27.10
N GLN A 427 4.23 24.56 26.85
CA GLN A 427 3.73 23.33 27.47
C GLN A 427 3.35 22.33 26.37
N LYS A 428 3.66 21.06 26.61
CA LYS A 428 3.39 19.95 25.71
C LYS A 428 2.57 18.90 26.44
N LYS A 429 1.66 18.23 25.70
CA LYS A 429 1.00 17.00 26.13
C LYS A 429 1.65 15.82 25.42
N ALA A 430 1.86 14.70 26.12
CA ALA A 430 2.47 13.51 25.55
C ALA A 430 1.63 12.27 25.81
N TRP A 431 1.65 11.35 24.83
CA TRP A 431 0.97 10.06 24.85
C TRP A 431 1.87 8.97 24.29
N TRP A 432 1.71 7.76 24.82
CA TRP A 432 2.05 6.55 24.10
C TRP A 432 0.87 6.12 23.27
N TYR A 433 1.09 5.87 21.98
CA TYR A 433 0.11 5.34 21.05
C TYR A 433 0.51 3.91 20.68
N SER A 434 -0.42 2.96 20.84
CA SER A 434 -0.22 1.56 20.49
C SER A 434 -0.36 1.37 18.97
N PRO A 435 0.70 0.98 18.26
CA PRO A 435 0.62 0.75 16.82
C PRO A 435 -0.20 -0.51 16.45
N SER A 436 -0.51 -1.37 17.44
CA SER A 436 -1.30 -2.59 17.27
C SER A 436 -2.78 -2.46 17.61
N THR A 437 -3.19 -1.45 18.42
CA THR A 437 -4.59 -1.25 18.82
C THR A 437 -5.13 0.13 18.49
N GLY A 438 -4.26 1.09 18.19
CA GLY A 438 -4.64 2.48 17.95
C GLY A 438 -5.09 3.24 19.20
N GLU A 439 -4.77 2.73 20.38
CA GLU A 439 -5.12 3.35 21.66
C GLU A 439 -4.06 4.35 22.10
N PHE A 440 -4.52 5.47 22.67
CA PHE A 440 -3.69 6.47 23.31
C PHE A 440 -3.65 6.27 24.81
N ARG A 441 -2.46 6.28 25.38
CA ARG A 441 -2.24 6.33 26.82
C ARG A 441 -1.54 7.64 27.18
N PHE A 442 -2.25 8.54 27.86
CA PHE A 442 -1.72 9.82 28.29
C PHE A 442 -0.55 9.62 29.27
N ILE A 443 0.56 10.34 29.04
CA ILE A 443 1.75 10.31 29.89
C ILE A 443 1.75 11.49 30.87
N GLY A 444 1.45 12.70 30.38
CA GLY A 444 1.47 13.91 31.18
C GLY A 444 1.65 15.19 30.36
N GLU A 445 1.78 16.30 31.08
CA GLU A 445 2.12 17.60 30.54
C GLU A 445 3.55 17.97 30.94
N PHE A 446 4.28 18.56 30.00
CA PHE A 446 5.71 18.86 30.14
C PHE A 446 5.99 20.29 29.67
N ALA A 447 6.81 21.02 30.44
CA ALA A 447 7.36 22.27 29.98
C ALA A 447 8.45 22.03 28.92
N ASP A 448 8.76 23.07 28.14
CA ASP A 448 9.87 23.04 27.21
C ASP A 448 11.16 22.52 27.87
N SER A 449 11.78 21.56 27.22
CA SER A 449 13.04 20.95 27.61
C SER A 449 13.82 20.51 26.37
N LYS A 450 15.13 20.68 26.37
CA LYS A 450 16.01 20.18 25.29
C LYS A 450 16.26 18.69 25.39
N CYS A 451 15.89 18.05 26.51
CA CYS A 451 16.05 16.61 26.70
C CYS A 451 15.01 16.14 27.72
N GLN A 452 13.87 15.70 27.24
CA GLN A 452 12.82 15.09 28.05
C GLN A 452 12.84 13.57 27.84
N HIS A 453 12.99 12.83 28.93
CA HIS A 453 13.00 11.38 28.91
C HIS A 453 11.59 10.79 28.88
N PHE A 454 11.34 9.83 27.96
CA PHE A 454 10.10 9.06 27.84
C PHE A 454 10.44 7.57 27.79
N ALA A 455 10.03 6.79 28.78
CA ALA A 455 10.17 5.34 28.80
C ALA A 455 8.79 4.69 28.65
N PRO A 456 8.60 3.76 27.68
CA PRO A 456 7.37 2.98 27.61
C PRO A 456 7.25 2.06 28.84
N ASP A 457 6.02 1.87 29.31
CA ASP A 457 5.71 0.82 30.29
C ASP A 457 5.42 -0.48 29.51
N ALA A 458 6.46 -1.03 28.90
CA ALA A 458 6.42 -2.23 28.08
C ALA A 458 7.76 -2.97 28.19
N PRO A 459 7.79 -4.29 27.93
CA PRO A 459 9.05 -5.01 27.82
C PRO A 459 9.94 -4.43 26.71
N TYR A 460 11.23 -4.64 26.82
CA TYR A 460 12.19 -4.29 25.79
C TYR A 460 12.48 -5.49 24.88
N GLY A 461 12.36 -5.31 23.57
CA GLY A 461 12.67 -6.30 22.55
C GLY A 461 11.88 -6.14 21.26
N PRO A 462 12.26 -6.84 20.19
CA PRO A 462 11.54 -6.77 18.91
C PRO A 462 10.04 -7.04 19.08
N GLY A 463 9.21 -6.16 18.49
CA GLY A 463 7.74 -6.29 18.51
C GLY A 463 7.04 -5.69 19.73
N TYR A 464 7.76 -5.17 20.72
CA TYR A 464 7.18 -4.33 21.78
C TYR A 464 7.12 -2.86 21.35
N ASP A 465 6.73 -2.67 20.12
CA ASP A 465 6.74 -1.38 19.44
C ASP A 465 5.75 -0.36 20.04
N GLN A 466 6.19 0.90 20.12
CA GLN A 466 5.44 2.02 20.65
C GLN A 466 5.65 3.28 19.80
N VAL A 467 4.63 4.13 19.78
CA VAL A 467 4.71 5.45 19.16
C VAL A 467 4.54 6.51 20.23
N LEU A 468 5.53 7.37 20.39
CA LEU A 468 5.43 8.57 21.22
C LEU A 468 4.80 9.69 20.40
N VAL A 469 3.73 10.27 20.89
CA VAL A 469 3.05 11.43 20.30
C VAL A 469 3.11 12.58 21.28
N ILE A 470 3.69 13.70 20.84
CA ILE A 470 3.81 14.93 21.64
C ILE A 470 3.15 16.06 20.85
N VAL A 471 2.33 16.86 21.53
CA VAL A 471 1.57 17.95 20.89
C VAL A 471 1.69 19.19 21.77
N ASP A 472 1.76 20.38 21.15
CA ASP A 472 1.57 21.65 21.82
C ASP A 472 0.28 21.62 22.65
N ALA A 473 0.35 21.89 23.96
CA ALA A 473 -0.77 21.72 24.88
C ALA A 473 -1.99 22.61 24.55
N SER A 474 -1.79 23.66 23.74
CA SER A 474 -2.86 24.54 23.24
C SER A 474 -3.66 23.93 22.08
N LYS A 475 -3.20 22.81 21.52
CA LYS A 475 -3.82 22.12 20.38
C LYS A 475 -4.66 20.92 20.86
N ASP A 476 -5.74 20.69 20.16
CA ASP A 476 -6.69 19.61 20.47
C ASP A 476 -6.80 18.65 19.28
N TYR A 477 -5.74 17.86 19.05
CA TYR A 477 -5.70 16.87 17.98
C TYR A 477 -6.07 15.45 18.45
N ILE A 478 -5.93 15.18 19.75
CA ILE A 478 -6.12 13.86 20.34
C ILE A 478 -7.26 13.94 21.35
N HIS A 479 -8.40 13.32 21.00
CA HIS A 479 -9.65 13.32 21.77
C HIS A 479 -9.88 12.01 22.50
#